data_f7d14335bff47423aecfb5f962f6dc9d
#
_entry.id   f7d14335bff47423aecfb5f962f6dc9d
#
_cell.length_a   1.000
_cell.length_b   1.000
_cell.length_c   1.000
_cell.angle_alpha   90.00
_cell.angle_beta   90.00
_cell.angle_gamma   90.00
#
_symmetry.space_group_name_H-M   'P 1'
#
loop_
_entity.id
_entity.type
_entity.pdbx_description
1 polymer ?
#
loop_
_entity_poly.entity_id
_entity_poly.type
_entity_poly.pdbx_seq_one_letter_code
_entity_poly.pdbx_strand_id
1 'polypeptide(L)'
;GLQKLAKVLEKKSYFVVSSSLNHKLAEVPWKKMLLKKERFVAPCGDWTKKQCPDGCEEGIQTVTEADEEQLQESFKKLQTNGVSVPDLGKCPKCGKKLVLNNVYAGRYDEKGYLKTWTEYQNWLQNTLNHKMVLLEIGEGNRFPTIIRFPFERIALFQQKADLYCIDGE
;
A
#
# COMPACT_ATOMS: atom_id res chain seq x y z
N GLY A 1 16.43 6.01 -8.77
CA GLY A 1 15.67 4.77 -9.00
C GLY A 1 14.25 5.04 -9.45
N LEU A 2 13.35 5.40 -8.52
CA LEU A 2 11.89 5.49 -8.75
C LEU A 2 11.48 6.52 -9.81
N GLN A 3 12.17 7.65 -9.94
CA GLN A 3 11.88 8.64 -10.99
C GLN A 3 12.17 8.11 -12.41
N LYS A 4 13.23 7.29 -12.58
CA LYS A 4 13.51 6.64 -13.86
C LYS A 4 12.46 5.60 -14.20
N LEU A 5 12.05 4.79 -13.21
CA LEU A 5 10.97 3.82 -13.36
C LEU A 5 9.66 4.51 -13.76
N ALA A 6 9.31 5.61 -13.09
CA ALA A 6 8.12 6.38 -13.41
C ALA A 6 8.08 6.81 -14.88
N LYS A 7 9.20 7.32 -15.43
CA LYS A 7 9.30 7.68 -16.86
C LYS A 7 9.08 6.49 -17.81
N VAL A 8 9.56 5.30 -17.43
CA VAL A 8 9.34 4.08 -18.22
C VAL A 8 7.87 3.68 -18.20
N LEU A 9 7.20 3.82 -17.06
CA LEU A 9 5.80 3.45 -16.89
C LEU A 9 4.83 4.42 -17.58
N GLU A 10 5.23 5.66 -17.83
CA GLU A 10 4.37 6.73 -18.39
C GLU A 10 3.63 6.33 -19.67
N LYS A 11 4.27 5.50 -20.50
CA LYS A 11 3.71 5.03 -21.78
C LYS A 11 3.22 3.58 -21.74
N LYS A 12 3.09 3.00 -20.55
CA LYS A 12 2.72 1.59 -20.36
C LYS A 12 1.38 1.46 -19.65
N SER A 13 0.71 0.34 -19.90
CA SER A 13 -0.34 -0.11 -19.00
C SER A 13 0.32 -0.78 -17.82
N TYR A 14 0.14 -0.26 -16.60
CA TYR A 14 0.77 -0.78 -15.42
C TYR A 14 -0.14 -0.72 -14.18
N PHE A 15 0.22 -1.46 -13.18
CA PHE A 15 -0.33 -1.37 -11.84
C PHE A 15 0.81 -1.50 -10.81
N VAL A 16 0.70 -0.81 -9.69
CA VAL A 16 1.66 -0.88 -8.59
C VAL A 16 0.99 -1.52 -7.40
N VAL A 17 1.56 -2.59 -6.90
CA VAL A 17 1.18 -3.23 -5.63
C VAL A 17 2.32 -2.98 -4.64
N SER A 18 2.01 -2.46 -3.47
CA SER A 18 3.01 -2.15 -2.44
C SER A 18 2.69 -2.83 -1.13
N SER A 19 3.66 -3.56 -0.58
CA SER A 19 3.64 -4.07 0.79
C SER A 19 4.23 -3.06 1.79
N SER A 20 4.82 -1.98 1.29
CA SER A 20 5.45 -0.95 2.12
C SER A 20 4.41 -0.08 2.81
N LEU A 21 4.59 0.13 4.11
CA LEU A 21 3.79 1.07 4.91
C LEU A 21 4.25 2.53 4.75
N ASN A 22 5.31 2.77 3.99
CA ASN A 22 5.84 4.13 3.82
C ASN A 22 4.92 4.97 2.93
N HIS A 23 4.24 5.95 3.52
CA HIS A 23 3.35 6.88 2.82
C HIS A 23 4.03 7.65 1.69
N LYS A 24 5.35 7.89 1.77
CA LYS A 24 6.10 8.56 0.71
C LYS A 24 6.09 7.80 -0.62
N LEU A 25 5.85 6.49 -0.61
CA LEU A 25 5.60 5.75 -1.84
C LEU A 25 4.30 6.18 -2.52
N ALA A 26 3.30 6.63 -1.77
CA ALA A 26 2.08 7.19 -2.33
C ALA A 26 2.28 8.57 -2.97
N GLU A 27 3.33 9.30 -2.58
CA GLU A 27 3.69 10.64 -3.11
C GLU A 27 4.62 10.58 -4.32
N VAL A 28 5.11 9.40 -4.69
CA VAL A 28 6.02 9.24 -5.83
C VAL A 28 5.35 9.70 -7.14
N PRO A 29 6.12 10.21 -8.12
CA PRO A 29 5.62 10.77 -9.37
C PRO A 29 4.61 9.91 -10.14
N TRP A 30 4.64 8.58 -10.00
CA TRP A 30 3.63 7.72 -10.64
C TRP A 30 2.19 8.01 -10.17
N LYS A 31 1.98 8.47 -8.92
CA LYS A 31 0.64 8.89 -8.48
C LYS A 31 0.18 10.17 -9.18
N LYS A 32 1.11 11.09 -9.49
CA LYS A 32 0.84 12.28 -10.31
C LYS A 32 0.68 11.96 -11.79
N MET A 33 1.40 10.92 -12.27
CA MET A 33 1.32 10.44 -13.65
C MET A 33 0.08 9.59 -13.90
N LEU A 34 -0.60 9.13 -12.87
CA LEU A 34 -1.85 8.39 -12.93
C LEU A 34 -3.00 9.31 -13.32
N LEU A 35 -3.04 9.66 -14.59
CA LEU A 35 -4.19 10.29 -15.24
C LEU A 35 -5.48 9.43 -15.11
N LYS A 36 -5.35 8.19 -14.70
CA LYS A 36 -6.44 7.31 -14.29
C LYS A 36 -6.26 7.01 -12.81
N LYS A 37 -7.18 7.51 -12.00
CA LYS A 37 -7.31 7.11 -10.60
C LYS A 37 -7.06 5.60 -10.48
N GLU A 38 -6.21 5.19 -9.50
CA GLU A 38 -6.25 3.83 -8.99
C GLU A 38 -5.38 2.80 -9.72
N ARG A 39 -4.13 3.17 -9.99
CA ARG A 39 -3.09 2.22 -10.46
C ARG A 39 -2.10 1.87 -9.35
N PHE A 40 -2.49 2.09 -8.09
CA PHE A 40 -1.69 1.80 -6.92
C PHE A 40 -2.56 1.21 -5.82
N VAL A 41 -2.14 0.08 -5.26
CA VAL A 41 -2.79 -0.54 -4.12
C VAL A 41 -1.76 -0.93 -3.05
N ALA A 42 -2.12 -0.71 -1.78
CA ALA A 42 -1.31 -1.07 -0.62
C ALA A 42 -2.10 -2.05 0.27
N PRO A 43 -2.04 -3.36 0.02
CA PRO A 43 -2.82 -4.35 0.79
C PRO A 43 -2.40 -4.44 2.25
N CYS A 44 -1.16 -4.07 2.58
CA CYS A 44 -0.69 -3.97 3.97
C CYS A 44 -1.16 -2.71 4.70
N GLY A 45 -1.93 -1.86 4.01
CA GLY A 45 -2.28 -0.53 4.49
C GLY A 45 -1.17 0.49 4.28
N ASP A 46 -1.48 1.72 4.63
CA ASP A 46 -0.55 2.85 4.58
C ASP A 46 -0.90 3.86 5.68
N TRP A 47 -0.25 5.01 5.65
CA TRP A 47 -0.47 6.07 6.63
C TRP A 47 -1.56 7.07 6.25
N THR A 48 -2.25 6.84 5.15
CA THR A 48 -3.29 7.78 4.68
C THR A 48 -4.65 7.51 5.30
N LYS A 49 -4.78 6.40 6.05
CA LYS A 49 -6.04 5.98 6.66
C LYS A 49 -5.86 5.56 8.12
N LYS A 50 -6.88 5.83 8.90
CA LYS A 50 -7.01 5.40 10.30
C LYS A 50 -8.32 4.64 10.49
N GLN A 51 -8.35 3.75 11.48
CA GLN A 51 -9.47 2.87 11.75
C GLN A 51 -9.77 2.71 13.23
N CYS A 52 -10.98 2.25 13.52
CA CYS A 52 -11.30 1.75 14.86
C CYS A 52 -10.57 0.41 15.12
N PRO A 53 -9.90 0.24 16.29
CA PRO A 53 -9.23 -1.02 16.62
C PRO A 53 -10.20 -2.20 16.77
N ASP A 54 -11.48 -1.95 17.05
CA ASP A 54 -12.51 -3.00 17.18
C ASP A 54 -13.24 -3.29 15.86
N GLY A 55 -12.90 -2.59 14.77
CA GLY A 55 -13.53 -2.78 13.47
C GLY A 55 -14.97 -2.30 13.39
N CYS A 56 -15.31 -1.20 14.06
CA CYS A 56 -16.65 -0.58 13.90
C CYS A 56 -16.90 -0.17 12.45
N GLU A 57 -18.11 -0.35 11.94
CA GLU A 57 -18.46 -0.17 10.51
C GLU A 57 -18.16 1.24 9.95
N GLU A 58 -18.25 2.27 10.76
CA GLU A 58 -17.93 3.67 10.40
C GLU A 58 -16.43 4.00 10.59
N GLY A 59 -15.60 2.97 10.71
CA GLY A 59 -14.30 3.06 11.34
C GLY A 59 -13.15 3.50 10.46
N ILE A 60 -13.25 3.48 9.12
CA ILE A 60 -12.14 3.90 8.26
C ILE A 60 -12.29 5.37 7.89
N GLN A 61 -11.32 6.17 8.31
CA GLN A 61 -11.25 7.60 8.06
C GLN A 61 -9.94 7.93 7.35
N THR A 62 -9.94 9.01 6.59
CA THR A 62 -8.70 9.58 6.04
C THR A 62 -7.91 10.26 7.15
N VAL A 63 -6.60 10.08 7.15
CA VAL A 63 -5.69 10.82 8.01
C VAL A 63 -5.71 12.29 7.58
N THR A 64 -5.89 13.19 8.55
CA THR A 64 -5.93 14.64 8.33
C THR A 64 -4.53 15.24 8.48
N GLU A 65 -4.33 16.50 8.10
CA GLU A 65 -3.07 17.21 8.31
C GLU A 65 -2.70 17.26 9.80
N ALA A 66 -3.66 17.46 10.71
CA ALA A 66 -3.43 17.41 12.14
C ALA A 66 -2.99 16.03 12.65
N ASP A 67 -3.54 14.95 12.07
CA ASP A 67 -3.08 13.58 12.36
C ASP A 67 -1.63 13.37 11.86
N GLU A 68 -1.27 13.91 10.70
CA GLU A 68 0.09 13.82 10.15
C GLU A 68 1.11 14.52 11.06
N GLU A 69 0.76 15.67 11.60
CA GLU A 69 1.60 16.37 12.59
C GLU A 69 1.84 15.52 13.84
N GLN A 70 0.78 14.89 14.37
CA GLN A 70 0.87 13.97 15.51
C GLN A 70 1.75 12.75 15.21
N LEU A 71 1.62 12.19 14.03
CA LEU A 71 2.45 11.08 13.56
C LEU A 71 3.92 11.49 13.47
N GLN A 72 4.23 12.63 12.87
CA GLN A 72 5.59 13.15 12.73
C GLN A 72 6.22 13.43 14.09
N GLU A 73 5.49 14.04 15.01
CA GLU A 73 5.95 14.30 16.36
C GLU A 73 6.26 13.00 17.12
N SER A 74 5.36 12.01 17.00
CA SER A 74 5.56 10.69 17.61
C SER A 74 6.80 9.98 17.07
N PHE A 75 7.07 10.09 15.76
CA PHE A 75 8.30 9.57 15.16
C PHE A 75 9.55 10.25 15.65
N LYS A 76 9.55 11.58 15.76
CA LYS A 76 10.69 12.32 16.32
C LYS A 76 10.99 11.87 17.75
N LYS A 77 9.95 11.68 18.57
CA LYS A 77 10.10 11.18 19.96
C LYS A 77 10.67 9.75 19.99
N LEU A 78 10.23 8.85 19.10
CA LEU A 78 10.79 7.50 19.00
C LEU A 78 12.28 7.50 18.66
N GLN A 79 12.74 8.41 17.82
CA GLN A 79 14.16 8.55 17.47
C GLN A 79 15.02 9.01 18.65
N THR A 80 14.44 9.65 19.64
CA THR A 80 15.12 10.15 20.88
C THR A 80 14.87 9.26 22.10
N ASN A 81 14.56 7.98 21.91
CA ASN A 81 14.23 7.00 22.95
C ASN A 81 12.97 7.32 23.78
N GLY A 82 12.11 8.20 23.30
CA GLY A 82 10.80 8.45 23.89
C GLY A 82 9.73 7.54 23.29
N VAL A 83 8.80 7.06 24.11
CA VAL A 83 7.59 6.39 23.61
C VAL A 83 6.49 7.44 23.48
N SER A 84 5.92 7.57 22.28
CA SER A 84 4.78 8.45 22.04
C SER A 84 3.77 7.73 21.14
N VAL A 85 2.52 7.68 21.58
CA VAL A 85 1.41 7.17 20.78
C VAL A 85 0.68 8.36 20.17
N PRO A 86 0.60 8.48 18.84
CA PRO A 86 -0.10 9.58 18.20
C PRO A 86 -1.58 9.57 18.58
N ASP A 87 -2.14 10.75 18.79
CA ASP A 87 -3.58 10.88 19.02
C ASP A 87 -4.29 11.11 17.66
N LEU A 88 -4.81 10.03 17.10
CA LEU A 88 -5.54 10.03 15.84
C LEU A 88 -7.05 10.26 16.00
N GLY A 89 -7.47 10.69 17.21
CA GLY A 89 -8.88 10.87 17.54
C GLY A 89 -9.56 9.61 18.07
N LYS A 90 -10.88 9.68 18.20
CA LYS A 90 -11.70 8.59 18.77
C LYS A 90 -12.72 8.07 17.75
N CYS A 91 -13.01 6.79 17.84
CA CYS A 91 -14.10 6.18 17.10
C CYS A 91 -15.45 6.79 17.52
N PRO A 92 -16.27 7.28 16.60
CA PRO A 92 -17.54 7.89 16.93
C PRO A 92 -18.54 6.89 17.51
N LYS A 93 -18.38 5.59 17.21
CA LYS A 93 -19.29 4.55 17.67
C LYS A 93 -18.94 4.00 19.06
N CYS A 94 -17.67 3.73 19.35
CA CYS A 94 -17.27 3.07 20.59
C CYS A 94 -16.37 3.92 21.50
N GLY A 95 -15.94 5.11 21.07
CA GLY A 95 -15.10 6.02 21.82
C GLY A 95 -13.64 5.61 21.97
N LYS A 96 -13.21 4.43 21.46
CA LYS A 96 -11.81 3.99 21.49
C LYS A 96 -10.93 4.86 20.60
N LYS A 97 -9.67 5.03 20.99
CA LYS A 97 -8.67 5.73 20.17
C LYS A 97 -8.50 5.03 18.83
N LEU A 98 -8.48 5.83 17.75
CA LEU A 98 -8.21 5.34 16.41
C LEU A 98 -6.74 4.95 16.25
N VAL A 99 -6.48 3.99 15.38
CA VAL A 99 -5.15 3.51 14.99
C VAL A 99 -4.97 3.62 13.47
N LEU A 100 -3.74 3.57 12.99
CA LEU A 100 -3.51 3.50 11.54
C LEU A 100 -4.12 2.24 10.94
N ASN A 101 -4.73 2.37 9.75
CA ASN A 101 -5.30 1.26 9.01
C ASN A 101 -4.22 0.51 8.26
N ASN A 102 -3.58 -0.44 8.92
CA ASN A 102 -2.54 -1.29 8.35
C ASN A 102 -2.50 -2.65 9.05
N VAL A 103 -1.71 -3.59 8.52
CA VAL A 103 -1.58 -4.98 9.00
C VAL A 103 -1.10 -5.11 10.44
N TYR A 104 -0.60 -4.04 11.07
CA TYR A 104 -0.24 -4.03 12.49
C TYR A 104 -1.39 -3.58 13.41
N ALA A 105 -2.49 -3.12 12.86
CA ALA A 105 -3.71 -2.93 13.63
C ALA A 105 -4.20 -4.30 14.13
N GLY A 106 -4.53 -4.42 15.41
CA GLY A 106 -4.94 -5.69 16.01
C GLY A 106 -6.12 -6.36 15.30
N ARG A 107 -6.96 -5.57 14.64
CA ARG A 107 -8.06 -6.01 13.77
C ARG A 107 -8.04 -5.15 12.50
N TYR A 108 -7.18 -5.51 11.56
CA TYR A 108 -7.04 -4.78 10.31
C TYR A 108 -8.30 -4.85 9.45
N ASP A 109 -8.84 -3.69 9.07
CA ASP A 109 -10.00 -3.59 8.18
C ASP A 109 -9.55 -3.41 6.73
N GLU A 110 -9.69 -4.46 5.95
CA GLU A 110 -9.29 -4.51 4.54
C GLU A 110 -10.12 -3.60 3.63
N LYS A 111 -11.29 -3.13 4.07
CA LYS A 111 -12.11 -2.17 3.32
C LYS A 111 -11.30 -0.93 2.90
N GLY A 112 -10.23 -0.62 3.65
CA GLY A 112 -9.32 0.47 3.34
C GLY A 112 -8.68 0.39 1.96
N TYR A 113 -8.44 -0.79 1.42
CA TYR A 113 -7.82 -0.99 0.10
C TYR A 113 -8.66 -1.83 -0.88
N LEU A 114 -9.70 -2.51 -0.40
CA LEU A 114 -10.42 -3.55 -1.15
C LEU A 114 -10.93 -3.07 -2.51
N LYS A 115 -11.41 -1.84 -2.61
CA LYS A 115 -11.86 -1.26 -3.88
C LYS A 115 -10.74 -1.26 -4.92
N THR A 116 -9.57 -0.73 -4.56
CA THR A 116 -8.42 -0.63 -5.47
C THR A 116 -7.82 -2.01 -5.75
N TRP A 117 -7.94 -2.94 -4.79
CA TRP A 117 -7.56 -4.33 -5.01
C TRP A 117 -8.43 -5.00 -6.07
N THR A 118 -9.73 -4.78 -6.04
CA THR A 118 -10.64 -5.27 -7.08
C THR A 118 -10.30 -4.70 -8.46
N GLU A 119 -9.92 -3.43 -8.54
CA GLU A 119 -9.47 -2.80 -9.77
C GLU A 119 -8.15 -3.40 -10.28
N TYR A 120 -7.22 -3.70 -9.37
CA TYR A 120 -6.01 -4.45 -9.70
C TYR A 120 -6.32 -5.82 -10.27
N GLN A 121 -7.20 -6.57 -9.64
CA GLN A 121 -7.60 -7.91 -10.11
C GLN A 121 -8.25 -7.85 -11.50
N ASN A 122 -9.14 -6.90 -11.74
CA ASN A 122 -9.76 -6.68 -13.05
C ASN A 122 -8.71 -6.31 -14.12
N TRP A 123 -7.78 -5.42 -13.77
CA TRP A 123 -6.68 -5.07 -14.66
C TRP A 123 -5.81 -6.29 -14.98
N LEU A 124 -5.48 -7.10 -13.98
CA LEU A 124 -4.67 -8.31 -14.16
C LEU A 124 -5.38 -9.33 -15.05
N GLN A 125 -6.68 -9.55 -14.89
CA GLN A 125 -7.47 -10.42 -15.78
C GLN A 125 -7.41 -9.96 -17.23
N ASN A 126 -7.45 -8.66 -17.48
CA ASN A 126 -7.35 -8.09 -18.82
C ASN A 126 -5.94 -8.20 -19.44
N THR A 127 -4.94 -8.58 -18.66
CA THR A 127 -3.57 -8.84 -19.16
C THR A 127 -3.35 -10.31 -19.57
N LEU A 128 -4.29 -11.18 -19.36
CA LEU A 128 -4.17 -12.60 -19.74
C LEU A 128 -3.88 -12.72 -21.25
N ASN A 129 -2.91 -13.57 -21.59
CA ASN A 129 -2.40 -13.77 -22.95
C ASN A 129 -1.69 -12.57 -23.60
N HIS A 130 -1.51 -11.47 -22.89
CA HIS A 130 -0.68 -10.35 -23.35
C HIS A 130 0.75 -10.45 -22.78
N LYS A 131 1.69 -9.82 -23.47
CA LYS A 131 3.05 -9.68 -22.92
C LYS A 131 2.99 -8.84 -21.66
N MET A 132 3.50 -9.38 -20.56
CA MET A 132 3.53 -8.72 -19.25
C MET A 132 4.91 -8.84 -18.62
N VAL A 133 5.32 -7.79 -17.95
CA VAL A 133 6.50 -7.80 -17.08
C VAL A 133 6.02 -7.64 -15.64
N LEU A 134 6.42 -8.58 -14.80
CA LEU A 134 6.29 -8.53 -13.35
C LEU A 134 7.63 -8.05 -12.80
N LEU A 135 7.62 -6.92 -12.11
CA LEU A 135 8.82 -6.35 -11.53
C LEU A 135 8.67 -6.28 -10.02
N GLU A 136 9.40 -7.14 -9.32
CA GLU A 136 9.50 -7.14 -7.87
C GLU A 136 10.72 -6.30 -7.44
N ILE A 137 10.53 -5.37 -6.51
CA ILE A 137 11.60 -4.49 -6.03
C ILE A 137 11.60 -4.47 -4.51
N GLY A 138 12.64 -5.02 -3.89
CA GLY A 138 12.88 -4.95 -2.45
C GLY A 138 11.77 -5.55 -1.59
N GLU A 139 11.04 -6.55 -2.11
CA GLU A 139 9.89 -7.14 -1.39
C GLU A 139 10.32 -7.95 -0.17
N GLY A 140 11.45 -8.64 -0.24
CA GLY A 140 11.92 -9.50 0.82
C GLY A 140 10.93 -10.61 1.19
N ASN A 141 11.06 -11.16 2.41
CA ASN A 141 10.23 -12.27 2.90
C ASN A 141 9.23 -11.86 3.98
N ARG A 142 8.92 -10.56 4.11
CA ARG A 142 8.05 -10.09 5.19
C ARG A 142 6.58 -10.40 4.94
N PHE A 143 6.12 -10.19 3.71
CA PHE A 143 4.74 -10.45 3.28
C PHE A 143 4.71 -11.15 1.92
N PRO A 144 5.33 -12.33 1.76
CA PRO A 144 5.54 -12.98 0.47
C PRO A 144 4.22 -13.34 -0.22
N THR A 145 3.16 -13.52 0.54
CA THR A 145 1.81 -13.83 0.03
C THR A 145 1.14 -12.66 -0.69
N ILE A 146 1.65 -11.44 -0.52
CA ILE A 146 1.07 -10.24 -1.13
C ILE A 146 1.59 -10.03 -2.55
N ILE A 147 2.89 -10.21 -2.77
CA ILE A 147 3.54 -9.90 -4.05
C ILE A 147 4.31 -11.11 -4.59
N ARG A 148 5.30 -11.63 -3.86
CA ARG A 148 6.22 -12.67 -4.34
C ARG A 148 5.49 -13.91 -4.84
N PHE A 149 4.74 -14.60 -4.00
CA PHE A 149 4.04 -15.82 -4.40
C PHE A 149 3.01 -15.59 -5.51
N PRO A 150 2.17 -14.52 -5.50
CA PRO A 150 1.32 -14.21 -6.63
C PRO A 150 2.09 -13.97 -7.94
N PHE A 151 3.22 -13.25 -7.91
CA PHE A 151 4.01 -12.96 -9.10
C PHE A 151 4.68 -14.22 -9.66
N GLU A 152 5.29 -15.03 -8.81
CA GLU A 152 5.85 -16.33 -9.20
C GLU A 152 4.77 -17.23 -9.82
N ARG A 153 3.59 -17.27 -9.22
CA ARG A 153 2.46 -18.04 -9.74
C ARG A 153 2.00 -17.54 -11.11
N ILE A 154 1.91 -16.23 -11.31
CA ILE A 154 1.55 -15.66 -12.61
C ILE A 154 2.62 -16.01 -13.64
N ALA A 155 3.91 -15.83 -13.33
CA ALA A 155 5.01 -16.17 -14.23
C ALA A 155 5.05 -17.66 -14.60
N LEU A 156 4.66 -18.54 -13.67
CA LEU A 156 4.61 -19.98 -13.91
C LEU A 156 3.49 -20.36 -14.89
N PHE A 157 2.31 -19.75 -14.78
CA PHE A 157 1.13 -20.15 -15.55
C PHE A 157 0.87 -19.32 -16.80
N GLN A 158 1.45 -18.14 -16.90
CA GLN A 158 1.26 -17.23 -18.04
C GLN A 158 2.53 -17.18 -18.89
N GLN A 159 2.55 -17.92 -20.00
CA GLN A 159 3.72 -18.06 -20.90
C GLN A 159 4.31 -16.75 -21.46
N LYS A 160 3.54 -15.65 -21.42
CA LYS A 160 3.95 -14.34 -21.93
C LYS A 160 4.29 -13.37 -20.79
N ALA A 161 4.43 -13.86 -19.56
CA ALA A 161 4.83 -13.08 -18.41
C ALA A 161 6.29 -13.35 -18.04
N ASP A 162 7.07 -12.28 -17.94
CA ASP A 162 8.46 -12.32 -17.47
C ASP A 162 8.53 -11.73 -16.06
N LEU A 163 9.16 -12.44 -15.12
CA LEU A 163 9.37 -11.99 -13.75
C LEU A 163 10.83 -11.54 -13.56
N TYR A 164 11.00 -10.34 -13.07
CA TYR A 164 12.28 -9.76 -12.66
C TYR A 164 12.22 -9.40 -11.19
N CYS A 165 13.18 -9.89 -10.41
CA CYS A 165 13.34 -9.59 -9.00
C CYS A 165 14.58 -8.72 -8.80
N ILE A 166 14.41 -7.59 -8.12
CA ILE A 166 15.48 -6.69 -7.73
C ILE A 166 15.47 -6.64 -6.20
N ASP A 167 16.32 -7.44 -5.59
CA ASP A 167 16.55 -7.41 -4.16
C ASP A 167 17.72 -6.45 -3.87
N GLY A 168 17.57 -5.61 -2.85
CA GLY A 168 18.68 -4.85 -2.30
C GLY A 168 19.58 -5.79 -1.49
N GLU A 169 20.90 -5.68 -1.67
CA GLU A 169 21.88 -6.29 -0.76
C GLU A 169 21.77 -5.71 0.65
#